data_370bac300fa8e8e85e352044428adf84
#
_entry.id   370bac300fa8e8e85e352044428adf84
#
_cell.length_a   1.000
_cell.length_b   1.000
_cell.length_c   1.000
_cell.angle_alpha   90.00
_cell.angle_beta   90.00
_cell.angle_gamma   90.00
#
_symmetry.space_group_name_H-M   'P 1'
#
loop_
_entity.id
_entity.type
_entity.pdbx_description
1 polymer ?
#
loop_
_entity_poly.entity_id
_entity_poly.type
_entity_poly.pdbx_seq_one_letter_code
_entity_poly.pdbx_strand_id
1 'polypeptide(L)'
;MSYNTKNYREQGGEKTVIGGEVILAADCIITDERPCPIPYIPASGASTAANAVKDLNVLIDNLKAAGLVEPTVPTLTVTLVETEVAALVGETLVLSVQAQASDGRALAYQWYSNTGATNTGGTSISGATASTYEVPTASAGTAYYYCVVSDATAGATKAFSDVSSEAITVTVSEA
;
A
#
# COMPACT_ATOMS: atom_id res chain seq x y z
N MET A 1 -59.60 -3.99 -10.36
CA MET A 1 -59.17 -4.06 -8.97
C MET A 1 -57.79 -4.70 -8.98
N SER A 2 -56.80 -3.94 -8.61
CA SER A 2 -55.44 -4.50 -8.48
C SER A 2 -55.40 -5.32 -7.20
N TYR A 3 -55.27 -6.61 -7.35
CA TYR A 3 -54.94 -7.45 -6.21
C TYR A 3 -53.50 -7.23 -5.85
N ASN A 4 -53.33 -6.42 -4.87
CA ASN A 4 -52.06 -6.30 -4.22
C ASN A 4 -51.80 -7.61 -3.47
N THR A 5 -50.91 -8.35 -3.94
CA THR A 5 -50.39 -9.53 -3.29
C THR A 5 -49.55 -9.17 -2.08
N LYS A 6 -50.13 -9.29 -1.17
CA LYS A 6 -49.98 -9.04 0.15
C LYS A 6 -48.99 -9.87 0.82
N ASN A 7 -48.33 -9.25 1.71
CA ASN A 7 -47.51 -9.88 2.68
C ASN A 7 -48.27 -11.01 3.33
N TYR A 8 -47.73 -12.18 3.33
CA TYR A 8 -48.33 -13.35 3.99
C TYR A 8 -47.28 -14.15 4.72
N ARG A 9 -47.72 -14.86 5.74
CA ARG A 9 -46.90 -15.90 6.41
C ARG A 9 -47.29 -17.26 5.85
N GLU A 10 -46.30 -18.05 5.53
CA GLU A 10 -46.50 -19.46 5.21
C GLU A 10 -47.01 -20.22 6.44
N GLN A 11 -47.80 -21.25 6.22
CA GLN A 11 -48.33 -22.07 7.30
C GLN A 11 -47.17 -22.78 8.01
N GLY A 12 -46.92 -22.45 9.28
CA GLY A 12 -45.75 -22.87 10.03
C GLY A 12 -44.92 -21.69 10.59
N GLY A 13 -45.11 -20.47 10.07
CA GLY A 13 -44.53 -19.24 10.62
C GLY A 13 -43.08 -18.99 10.32
N GLU A 14 -42.40 -19.88 9.60
CA GLU A 14 -40.96 -19.82 9.37
C GLU A 14 -40.58 -18.81 8.25
N LYS A 15 -41.50 -18.49 7.36
CA LYS A 15 -41.24 -17.60 6.24
C LYS A 15 -42.28 -16.52 6.10
N THR A 16 -41.87 -15.28 6.00
CA THR A 16 -42.70 -14.15 5.63
C THR A 16 -42.35 -13.72 4.22
N VAL A 17 -43.35 -13.75 3.32
CA VAL A 17 -43.19 -13.26 1.95
C VAL A 17 -43.71 -11.82 1.89
N ILE A 18 -42.86 -10.93 1.45
CA ILE A 18 -43.17 -9.51 1.26
C ILE A 18 -43.15 -9.25 -0.25
N GLY A 19 -44.35 -8.91 -0.79
CA GLY A 19 -44.49 -8.53 -2.20
C GLY A 19 -44.38 -7.02 -2.35
N GLY A 20 -43.57 -6.58 -3.28
CA GLY A 20 -43.37 -5.17 -3.58
C GLY A 20 -42.04 -4.62 -3.01
N GLU A 21 -41.90 -3.30 -3.10
CA GLU A 21 -40.77 -2.59 -2.54
C GLU A 21 -40.85 -2.56 -1.02
N VAL A 22 -39.76 -2.99 -0.36
CA VAL A 22 -39.62 -2.90 1.08
C VAL A 22 -38.63 -1.76 1.38
N ILE A 23 -39.15 -0.67 1.90
CA ILE A 23 -38.31 0.43 2.40
C ILE A 23 -38.09 0.18 3.89
N LEU A 24 -36.85 -0.14 4.23
CA LEU A 24 -36.45 -0.29 5.61
C LEU A 24 -35.93 1.04 6.15
N ALA A 25 -36.28 1.36 7.39
CA ALA A 25 -35.69 2.50 8.07
C ALA A 25 -34.16 2.26 8.28
N ALA A 26 -33.41 3.33 8.40
CA ALA A 26 -31.94 3.26 8.48
C ALA A 26 -31.42 2.44 9.69
N ASP A 27 -32.25 2.23 10.68
CA ASP A 27 -31.98 1.48 11.91
C ASP A 27 -32.69 0.12 11.97
N CYS A 28 -33.36 -0.28 10.88
CA CYS A 28 -34.07 -1.55 10.81
C CYS A 28 -33.06 -2.71 10.69
N ILE A 29 -33.06 -3.55 11.70
CA ILE A 29 -32.26 -4.78 11.72
C ILE A 29 -33.14 -5.93 11.26
N ILE A 30 -32.79 -6.55 10.15
CA ILE A 30 -33.39 -7.83 9.75
C ILE A 30 -32.64 -8.92 10.53
N THR A 31 -33.18 -9.37 11.63
CA THR A 31 -32.60 -10.46 12.41
C THR A 31 -33.22 -11.79 11.96
N ASP A 32 -32.45 -12.61 11.30
CA ASP A 32 -32.61 -14.05 11.27
C ASP A 32 -31.69 -14.60 12.37
N GLU A 33 -32.06 -14.60 13.60
CA GLU A 33 -31.38 -15.13 14.80
C GLU A 33 -29.84 -15.26 14.73
N ARG A 34 -29.26 -14.93 13.58
CA ARG A 34 -27.82 -14.81 13.30
C ARG A 34 -27.52 -13.34 13.08
N PRO A 35 -26.58 -12.74 13.82
CA PRO A 35 -26.16 -11.38 13.52
C PRO A 35 -25.70 -11.34 12.07
N CYS A 36 -26.38 -10.54 11.23
CA CYS A 36 -25.89 -10.27 9.88
C CYS A 36 -24.61 -9.41 10.05
N PRO A 37 -23.43 -9.97 9.82
CA PRO A 37 -22.19 -9.24 10.12
C PRO A 37 -21.91 -8.13 9.10
N ILE A 38 -22.72 -8.04 8.04
CA ILE A 38 -22.53 -7.05 6.98
C ILE A 38 -23.67 -6.03 7.05
N PRO A 39 -23.37 -4.77 7.35
CA PRO A 39 -24.36 -3.70 7.27
C PRO A 39 -24.97 -3.63 5.86
N TYR A 40 -26.27 -3.33 5.80
CA TYR A 40 -26.96 -3.14 4.54
C TYR A 40 -26.27 -2.08 3.68
N ILE A 41 -25.90 -2.45 2.48
CA ILE A 41 -25.43 -1.52 1.46
C ILE A 41 -26.61 -1.21 0.56
N PRO A 42 -27.09 0.04 0.54
CA PRO A 42 -28.19 0.40 -0.35
C PRO A 42 -27.80 0.12 -1.80
N ALA A 43 -28.77 -0.32 -2.60
CA ALA A 43 -28.53 -0.53 -4.02
C ALA A 43 -27.92 0.72 -4.65
N SER A 44 -26.76 0.55 -5.30
CA SER A 44 -26.07 1.68 -5.93
C SER A 44 -26.94 2.29 -7.01
N GLY A 45 -27.39 3.54 -6.80
CA GLY A 45 -27.95 4.38 -7.83
C GLY A 45 -26.88 5.08 -8.68
N ALA A 46 -25.68 4.53 -8.71
CA ALA A 46 -24.51 5.16 -9.31
C ALA A 46 -24.69 5.33 -10.82
N SER A 47 -25.10 6.50 -11.22
CA SER A 47 -25.13 6.92 -12.64
C SER A 47 -23.79 7.49 -13.13
N THR A 48 -22.83 7.66 -12.25
CA THR A 48 -21.51 8.25 -12.55
C THR A 48 -20.38 7.44 -11.91
N ALA A 49 -19.19 7.50 -12.51
CA ALA A 49 -18.00 6.87 -11.96
C ALA A 49 -17.67 7.34 -10.52
N ALA A 50 -17.94 8.60 -10.21
CA ALA A 50 -17.72 9.15 -8.87
C ALA A 50 -18.63 8.50 -7.80
N ASN A 51 -19.88 8.22 -8.13
CA ASN A 51 -20.82 7.53 -7.24
C ASN A 51 -20.44 6.06 -7.08
N ALA A 52 -20.03 5.39 -8.15
CA ALA A 52 -19.54 4.01 -8.08
C ALA A 52 -18.32 3.87 -7.18
N VAL A 53 -17.37 4.81 -7.23
CA VAL A 53 -16.22 4.86 -6.32
C VAL A 53 -16.65 5.05 -4.87
N LYS A 54 -17.61 5.93 -4.63
CA LYS A 54 -18.14 6.17 -3.28
C LYS A 54 -18.81 4.93 -2.70
N ASP A 55 -19.62 4.25 -3.49
CA ASP A 55 -20.30 3.02 -3.08
C ASP A 55 -19.31 1.88 -2.83
N LEU A 56 -18.26 1.78 -3.66
CA LEU A 56 -17.18 0.82 -3.46
C LEU A 56 -16.41 1.09 -2.15
N ASN A 57 -16.13 2.35 -1.84
CA ASN A 57 -15.47 2.70 -0.59
C ASN A 57 -16.32 2.34 0.63
N VAL A 58 -17.62 2.58 0.59
CA VAL A 58 -18.56 2.15 1.65
C VAL A 58 -18.54 0.63 1.81
N LEU A 59 -18.54 -0.13 0.71
CA LEU A 59 -18.42 -1.59 0.77
C LEU A 59 -17.11 -2.03 1.42
N ILE A 60 -16.00 -1.44 1.01
CA ILE A 60 -14.68 -1.74 1.57
C ILE A 60 -14.64 -1.46 3.08
N ASP A 61 -15.19 -0.32 3.51
CA ASP A 61 -15.21 0.04 4.93
C ASP A 61 -16.10 -0.90 5.76
N ASN A 62 -17.22 -1.35 5.20
CA ASN A 62 -18.06 -2.36 5.84
C ASN A 62 -17.36 -3.72 5.96
N LEU A 63 -16.63 -4.14 4.93
CA LEU A 63 -15.86 -5.38 4.94
C LEU A 63 -14.70 -5.31 5.96
N LYS A 64 -14.05 -4.15 6.07
CA LYS A 64 -13.03 -3.91 7.11
C LYS A 64 -13.64 -3.98 8.51
N ALA A 65 -14.77 -3.32 8.73
CA ALA A 65 -15.46 -3.33 10.01
C ALA A 65 -15.94 -4.74 10.42
N ALA A 66 -16.26 -5.58 9.44
CA ALA A 66 -16.61 -6.99 9.66
C ALA A 66 -15.38 -7.91 9.83
N GLY A 67 -14.16 -7.39 9.72
CA GLY A 67 -12.93 -8.19 9.79
C GLY A 67 -12.73 -9.13 8.61
N LEU A 68 -13.42 -8.91 7.50
CA LEU A 68 -13.34 -9.76 6.29
C LEU A 68 -12.26 -9.30 5.31
N VAL A 69 -11.76 -8.09 5.50
CA VAL A 69 -10.67 -7.50 4.70
C VAL A 69 -9.71 -6.82 5.65
N GLU A 70 -8.43 -7.10 5.51
CA GLU A 70 -7.39 -6.41 6.26
C GLU A 70 -7.41 -4.91 5.92
N PRO A 71 -7.42 -4.03 6.94
CA PRO A 71 -7.62 -2.59 6.74
C PRO A 71 -6.43 -1.88 6.13
N THR A 72 -5.29 -2.53 5.98
CA THR A 72 -4.03 -1.87 5.63
C THR A 72 -3.55 -2.23 4.24
N VAL A 73 -3.54 -1.22 3.35
CA VAL A 73 -2.66 -1.30 2.17
C VAL A 73 -1.22 -1.32 2.70
N PRO A 74 -0.42 -2.33 2.36
CA PRO A 74 0.97 -2.36 2.80
C PRO A 74 1.71 -1.10 2.36
N THR A 75 2.45 -0.51 3.27
CA THR A 75 3.25 0.68 3.01
C THR A 75 4.74 0.35 3.14
N LEU A 76 5.55 0.97 2.30
CA LEU A 76 7.00 0.90 2.36
C LEU A 76 7.54 2.22 2.91
N THR A 77 8.28 2.13 4.00
CA THR A 77 9.04 3.26 4.56
C THR A 77 10.52 3.06 4.25
N VAL A 78 11.16 4.07 3.69
CA VAL A 78 12.59 4.10 3.39
C VAL A 78 13.21 5.31 4.07
N THR A 79 14.26 5.08 4.85
CA THR A 79 14.94 6.13 5.61
C THR A 79 16.45 6.01 5.42
N LEU A 80 17.11 7.13 5.21
CA LEU A 80 18.56 7.22 5.23
C LEU A 80 19.05 7.55 6.64
N VAL A 81 20.25 7.10 6.95
CA VAL A 81 20.96 7.51 8.18
C VAL A 81 21.57 8.89 7.98
N GLU A 82 22.16 9.14 6.80
CA GLU A 82 22.83 10.39 6.46
C GLU A 82 22.62 10.72 4.97
N THR A 83 22.51 11.99 4.64
CA THR A 83 22.35 12.50 3.26
C THR A 83 23.62 13.15 2.72
N GLU A 84 24.58 13.50 3.60
CA GLU A 84 25.88 14.03 3.26
C GLU A 84 26.97 13.27 4.04
N VAL A 85 27.94 12.73 3.34
CA VAL A 85 29.01 11.92 3.91
C VAL A 85 30.34 12.32 3.31
N ALA A 86 31.39 12.37 4.15
CA ALA A 86 32.75 12.67 3.73
C ALA A 86 33.72 11.55 4.13
N ALA A 87 34.72 11.33 3.31
CA ALA A 87 35.81 10.39 3.58
C ALA A 87 37.13 10.91 2.98
N LEU A 88 38.24 10.37 3.43
CA LEU A 88 39.54 10.60 2.77
C LEU A 88 39.79 9.53 1.70
N VAL A 89 40.66 9.85 0.75
CA VAL A 89 41.10 8.88 -0.26
C VAL A 89 41.66 7.64 0.42
N GLY A 90 41.15 6.46 0.03
CA GLY A 90 41.54 5.16 0.56
C GLY A 90 40.84 4.73 1.85
N GLU A 91 39.99 5.55 2.45
CA GLU A 91 39.15 5.14 3.59
C GLU A 91 37.98 4.28 3.13
N THR A 92 37.55 3.36 3.99
CA THR A 92 36.34 2.57 3.74
C THR A 92 35.11 3.41 4.08
N LEU A 93 34.26 3.63 3.11
CA LEU A 93 32.99 4.33 3.28
C LEU A 93 31.81 3.43 2.89
N VAL A 94 30.90 3.20 3.82
CA VAL A 94 29.70 2.37 3.59
C VAL A 94 28.46 3.21 3.76
N LEU A 95 27.67 3.31 2.71
CA LEU A 95 26.32 3.89 2.77
C LEU A 95 25.32 2.83 3.25
N SER A 96 24.29 3.25 3.98
CA SER A 96 23.25 2.35 4.44
C SER A 96 21.86 2.97 4.30
N VAL A 97 20.89 2.15 3.95
CA VAL A 97 19.48 2.49 3.90
C VAL A 97 18.69 1.57 4.83
N GLN A 98 17.78 2.14 5.59
CA GLN A 98 16.81 1.39 6.38
C GLN A 98 15.47 1.40 5.64
N ALA A 99 14.88 0.22 5.48
CA ALA A 99 13.57 0.09 4.85
C ALA A 99 12.74 -0.94 5.58
N GLN A 100 11.45 -0.66 5.69
CA GLN A 100 10.49 -1.55 6.34
C GLN A 100 9.17 -1.53 5.60
N ALA A 101 8.66 -2.73 5.28
CA ALA A 101 7.29 -2.92 4.85
C ALA A 101 6.40 -3.15 6.09
N SER A 102 5.22 -2.50 6.12
CA SER A 102 4.31 -2.58 7.27
C SER A 102 3.75 -3.99 7.52
N ASP A 103 3.78 -4.85 6.53
CA ASP A 103 3.34 -6.24 6.59
C ASP A 103 4.50 -7.26 6.70
N GLY A 104 5.75 -6.77 6.85
CA GLY A 104 6.93 -7.60 7.06
C GLY A 104 7.41 -8.37 5.84
N ARG A 105 6.93 -8.06 4.62
CA ARG A 105 7.40 -8.74 3.41
C ARG A 105 8.87 -8.50 3.10
N ALA A 106 9.44 -9.37 2.29
CA ALA A 106 10.82 -9.27 1.83
C ALA A 106 11.01 -8.05 0.91
N LEU A 107 12.13 -7.35 1.09
CA LEU A 107 12.51 -6.19 0.30
C LEU A 107 13.75 -6.48 -0.54
N ALA A 108 13.80 -5.91 -1.73
CA ALA A 108 14.97 -5.89 -2.61
C ALA A 108 15.51 -4.47 -2.71
N TYR A 109 16.81 -4.36 -2.84
CA TYR A 109 17.55 -3.11 -2.91
C TYR A 109 18.30 -3.04 -4.23
N GLN A 110 18.45 -1.84 -4.77
CA GLN A 110 19.35 -1.56 -5.89
C GLN A 110 19.91 -0.15 -5.72
N TRP A 111 21.22 -0.06 -5.65
CA TRP A 111 21.92 1.21 -5.60
C TRP A 111 22.16 1.77 -6.98
N TYR A 112 22.13 3.09 -7.04
CA TYR A 112 22.35 3.88 -8.25
C TYR A 112 23.37 4.96 -7.98
N SER A 113 24.22 5.24 -8.98
CA SER A 113 25.06 6.43 -9.01
C SER A 113 24.41 7.50 -9.90
N ASN A 114 24.65 8.78 -9.58
CA ASN A 114 24.11 9.90 -10.33
C ASN A 114 25.16 11.00 -10.52
N THR A 115 24.89 11.89 -11.47
CA THR A 115 25.75 13.08 -11.76
C THR A 115 25.33 14.31 -10.98
N GLY A 116 24.26 14.27 -10.24
CA GLY A 116 23.72 15.36 -9.42
C GLY A 116 22.95 14.83 -8.21
N ALA A 117 22.68 15.70 -7.25
CA ALA A 117 21.96 15.39 -6.01
C ALA A 117 20.47 15.13 -6.25
N THR A 118 20.16 14.12 -7.08
CA THR A 118 18.79 13.70 -7.39
C THR A 118 18.69 12.18 -7.24
N ASN A 119 17.51 11.70 -6.87
CA ASN A 119 17.20 10.28 -6.66
C ASN A 119 16.45 9.65 -7.85
N THR A 120 16.62 10.24 -9.03
CA THR A 120 16.01 9.75 -10.29
C THR A 120 17.01 9.90 -11.44
N GLY A 121 16.87 9.03 -12.45
CA GLY A 121 17.68 9.11 -13.68
C GLY A 121 19.13 8.68 -13.55
N GLY A 122 19.54 8.09 -12.40
CA GLY A 122 20.88 7.55 -12.21
C GLY A 122 21.11 6.23 -12.93
N THR A 123 22.36 5.78 -12.91
CA THR A 123 22.79 4.50 -13.45
C THR A 123 22.86 3.44 -12.36
N SER A 124 22.26 2.29 -12.58
CA SER A 124 22.30 1.17 -11.62
C SER A 124 23.71 0.64 -11.46
N ILE A 125 24.12 0.41 -10.20
CA ILE A 125 25.42 -0.16 -9.86
C ILE A 125 25.28 -1.68 -9.85
N SER A 126 25.96 -2.36 -10.76
CA SER A 126 25.87 -3.82 -10.89
C SER A 126 26.32 -4.52 -9.58
N GLY A 127 25.46 -5.42 -9.09
CA GLY A 127 25.73 -6.20 -7.87
C GLY A 127 25.48 -5.46 -6.54
N ALA A 128 25.17 -4.17 -6.56
CA ALA A 128 24.86 -3.41 -5.36
C ALA A 128 23.37 -3.60 -4.96
N THR A 129 23.05 -4.78 -4.44
CA THR A 129 21.68 -5.23 -4.12
C THR A 129 21.44 -5.48 -2.63
N ALA A 130 22.35 -5.04 -1.78
CA ALA A 130 22.18 -5.08 -0.32
C ALA A 130 21.65 -3.75 0.22
N SER A 131 21.19 -3.74 1.47
CA SER A 131 20.81 -2.51 2.18
C SER A 131 21.99 -1.58 2.45
N THR A 132 23.22 -2.04 2.20
CA THR A 132 24.46 -1.28 2.33
C THR A 132 25.21 -1.29 1.01
N TYR A 133 25.99 -0.22 0.76
CA TYR A 133 26.87 -0.10 -0.40
C TYR A 133 28.20 0.53 -0.01
N GLU A 134 29.30 -0.15 -0.36
CA GLU A 134 30.66 0.35 -0.16
C GLU A 134 31.05 1.25 -1.34
N VAL A 135 31.29 2.53 -1.04
CA VAL A 135 31.62 3.54 -2.04
C VAL A 135 33.11 3.44 -2.42
N PRO A 136 33.45 3.51 -3.71
CA PRO A 136 34.83 3.64 -4.14
C PRO A 136 35.42 4.98 -3.69
N THR A 137 36.48 4.95 -2.87
CA THR A 137 37.16 6.14 -2.36
C THR A 137 38.58 6.31 -2.92
N ALA A 138 38.90 5.64 -4.03
CA ALA A 138 40.22 5.64 -4.63
C ALA A 138 40.70 6.99 -5.19
N SER A 139 39.79 7.94 -5.39
CA SER A 139 40.09 9.26 -5.93
C SER A 139 39.24 10.32 -5.24
N ALA A 140 39.82 11.50 -5.04
CA ALA A 140 39.08 12.64 -4.53
C ALA A 140 38.02 13.11 -5.54
N GLY A 141 36.88 13.59 -5.03
CA GLY A 141 35.80 14.09 -5.84
C GLY A 141 34.44 14.04 -5.11
N THR A 142 33.39 14.50 -5.78
CA THR A 142 32.02 14.43 -5.28
C THR A 142 31.23 13.46 -6.15
N ALA A 143 30.51 12.54 -5.52
CA ALA A 143 29.63 11.59 -6.18
C ALA A 143 28.26 11.56 -5.48
N TYR A 144 27.22 11.15 -6.21
CA TYR A 144 25.88 11.10 -5.71
C TYR A 144 25.32 9.67 -5.85
N TYR A 145 24.64 9.21 -4.80
CA TYR A 145 24.08 7.88 -4.75
C TYR A 145 22.66 7.92 -4.21
N TYR A 146 21.86 6.95 -4.59
CA TYR A 146 20.55 6.68 -3.97
C TYR A 146 20.23 5.19 -4.08
N CYS A 147 19.35 4.71 -3.25
CA CYS A 147 18.89 3.34 -3.26
C CYS A 147 17.41 3.26 -3.62
N VAL A 148 17.05 2.38 -4.53
CA VAL A 148 15.67 2.03 -4.84
C VAL A 148 15.33 0.76 -4.08
N VAL A 149 14.26 0.80 -3.31
CA VAL A 149 13.74 -0.34 -2.54
C VAL A 149 12.43 -0.80 -3.17
N SER A 150 12.31 -2.09 -3.37
CA SER A 150 11.17 -2.72 -4.02
C SER A 150 10.67 -3.95 -3.26
N ASP A 151 9.45 -4.37 -3.57
CA ASP A 151 8.87 -5.62 -3.10
C ASP A 151 9.59 -6.81 -3.76
N ALA A 152 10.23 -7.65 -2.95
CA ALA A 152 10.96 -8.85 -3.39
C ALA A 152 10.11 -10.14 -3.31
N THR A 153 8.83 -10.05 -2.98
CA THR A 153 7.98 -11.24 -2.81
C THR A 153 7.79 -11.95 -4.14
N ALA A 154 8.34 -13.15 -4.27
CA ALA A 154 8.30 -13.92 -5.49
C ALA A 154 6.87 -14.35 -5.84
N GLY A 155 6.48 -14.20 -7.12
CA GLY A 155 5.21 -14.68 -7.65
C GLY A 155 3.97 -13.89 -7.25
N ALA A 156 4.10 -12.84 -6.45
CA ALA A 156 3.00 -11.97 -6.06
C ALA A 156 2.96 -10.69 -6.92
N THR A 157 1.78 -10.11 -7.06
CA THR A 157 1.67 -8.74 -7.53
C THR A 157 2.32 -7.81 -6.50
N LYS A 158 3.14 -6.85 -6.96
CA LYS A 158 3.75 -5.85 -6.07
C LYS A 158 2.65 -5.17 -5.24
N ALA A 159 2.81 -5.17 -3.93
CA ALA A 159 1.83 -4.58 -3.04
C ALA A 159 2.00 -3.06 -2.90
N PHE A 160 3.19 -2.55 -3.23
CA PHE A 160 3.50 -1.12 -3.26
C PHE A 160 4.44 -0.81 -4.43
N SER A 161 4.47 0.46 -4.82
CA SER A 161 5.42 0.97 -5.81
C SER A 161 6.84 0.99 -5.24
N ASP A 162 7.83 0.89 -6.12
CA ASP A 162 9.22 1.07 -5.75
C ASP A 162 9.44 2.47 -5.17
N VAL A 163 10.22 2.56 -4.09
CA VAL A 163 10.50 3.80 -3.39
C VAL A 163 11.99 4.08 -3.46
N SER A 164 12.35 5.26 -3.95
CA SER A 164 13.73 5.75 -3.94
C SER A 164 14.01 6.44 -2.61
N SER A 165 15.20 6.20 -2.04
CA SER A 165 15.72 7.01 -0.95
C SER A 165 15.96 8.45 -1.41
N GLU A 166 16.25 9.37 -0.50
CA GLU A 166 16.85 10.64 -0.86
C GLU A 166 18.24 10.44 -1.50
N ALA A 167 18.74 11.45 -2.18
CA ALA A 167 20.09 11.42 -2.73
C ALA A 167 21.11 11.64 -1.63
N ILE A 168 22.18 10.85 -1.64
CA ILE A 168 23.33 10.97 -0.74
C ILE A 168 24.45 11.64 -1.50
N THR A 169 24.96 12.73 -0.96
CA THR A 169 26.18 13.39 -1.45
C THR A 169 27.40 12.82 -0.73
N VAL A 170 28.33 12.26 -1.48
CA VAL A 170 29.58 11.72 -0.96
C VAL A 170 30.71 12.62 -1.45
N THR A 171 31.51 13.14 -0.52
CA THR A 171 32.71 13.93 -0.81
C THR A 171 33.97 13.18 -0.35
N VAL A 172 34.82 12.82 -1.27
CA VAL A 172 36.14 12.22 -1.00
C VAL A 172 37.19 13.30 -1.16
N SER A 173 38.00 13.52 -0.13
CA SER A 173 39.06 14.54 -0.11
C SER A 173 40.43 13.87 -0.05
N GLU A 174 41.44 14.55 -0.55
CA GLU A 174 42.81 14.16 -0.35
C GLU A 174 43.16 14.19 1.13
N ALA A 175 44.12 13.34 1.55
CA ALA A 175 44.61 13.24 2.93
C ALA A 175 45.58 14.36 3.29
#